data_e4afffee31407345c08d9dcbc9974c33
#
_entry.id   e4afffee31407345c08d9dcbc9974c33
#
_cell.length_a   1.000
_cell.length_b   1.000
_cell.length_c   1.000
_cell.angle_alpha   90.00
_cell.angle_beta   90.00
_cell.angle_gamma   90.00
#
_symmetry.space_group_name_H-M   'P 1'
#
loop_
_entity.id
_entity.type
_entity.pdbx_description
1 polymer ?
#
loop_
_entity_poly.entity_id
_entity_poly.type
_entity_poly.pdbx_seq_one_letter_code
_entity_poly.pdbx_strand_id
1 'polypeptide(L)'
;MKVRKIGILLAIIMALSVLMTACAGKATEESDSLQRVLDAGKLTVVGSGGYPPFNYFDEDGNVVGFDVDVGREIATRLGVELDYVTSDWDGLIEGLRNKRYDGILGSMAITDERLEVVSFTTPYYYSGAQLVVRADSGITDPSEMEGKTIGVTTGTNFVGDAEGLNAAVSMYQDDNATLMELINGRIDGVITDRLVAVKAMSEMSGGDSLTLAGSILRLESMGIAINQEDDTLLAKINEILADMREDGTLAEISDSWFGADITVK
;
A
#
# COMPACT_ATOMS: atom_id res chain seq x y z
N MET A 1 -70.55 -30.85 -18.16
CA MET A 1 -69.84 -29.56 -18.47
C MET A 1 -69.05 -29.01 -17.28
N LYS A 2 -69.44 -29.23 -16.03
CA LYS A 2 -68.71 -28.70 -14.83
C LYS A 2 -67.33 -29.36 -14.56
N VAL A 3 -67.18 -30.66 -14.79
CA VAL A 3 -65.95 -31.44 -14.47
C VAL A 3 -64.79 -31.06 -15.45
N ARG A 4 -65.11 -30.71 -16.70
CA ARG A 4 -64.14 -30.35 -17.71
C ARG A 4 -63.49 -28.98 -17.47
N LYS A 5 -64.21 -28.04 -16.80
CA LYS A 5 -63.72 -26.72 -16.43
C LYS A 5 -62.80 -26.76 -15.20
N ILE A 6 -62.99 -27.70 -14.29
CA ILE A 6 -62.15 -27.89 -13.08
C ILE A 6 -60.78 -28.47 -13.46
N GLY A 7 -60.73 -29.41 -14.43
CA GLY A 7 -59.46 -29.97 -14.93
C GLY A 7 -58.56 -28.95 -15.64
N ILE A 8 -59.16 -28.02 -16.39
CA ILE A 8 -58.43 -26.94 -17.07
C ILE A 8 -57.89 -25.91 -16.07
N LEU A 9 -58.66 -25.61 -15.02
CA LEU A 9 -58.22 -24.67 -13.96
C LEU A 9 -57.03 -25.23 -13.14
N LEU A 10 -57.05 -26.53 -12.81
CA LEU A 10 -55.95 -27.23 -12.13
C LEU A 10 -54.69 -27.33 -13.01
N ALA A 11 -54.81 -27.52 -14.31
CA ALA A 11 -53.69 -27.56 -15.26
C ALA A 11 -53.05 -26.17 -15.43
N ILE A 12 -53.82 -25.09 -15.39
CA ILE A 12 -53.31 -23.71 -15.44
C ILE A 12 -52.60 -23.32 -14.15
N ILE A 13 -53.08 -23.74 -12.99
CA ILE A 13 -52.43 -23.50 -11.68
C ILE A 13 -51.11 -24.27 -11.59
N MET A 14 -51.06 -25.52 -12.11
CA MET A 14 -49.83 -26.31 -12.13
C MET A 14 -48.83 -25.79 -13.14
N ALA A 15 -49.23 -25.20 -14.24
CA ALA A 15 -48.34 -24.53 -15.21
C ALA A 15 -47.81 -23.20 -14.69
N LEU A 16 -48.58 -22.42 -13.90
CA LEU A 16 -48.12 -21.19 -13.25
C LEU A 16 -47.14 -21.43 -12.13
N SER A 17 -47.20 -22.57 -11.41
CA SER A 17 -46.23 -22.89 -10.35
C SER A 17 -44.87 -23.33 -10.90
N VAL A 18 -44.78 -23.83 -12.11
CA VAL A 18 -43.50 -24.16 -12.78
C VAL A 18 -42.80 -22.92 -13.34
N LEU A 19 -43.57 -21.85 -13.69
CA LEU A 19 -42.98 -20.58 -14.14
C LEU A 19 -42.43 -19.72 -12.99
N MET A 20 -42.85 -19.93 -11.74
CA MET A 20 -42.29 -19.17 -10.60
C MET A 20 -40.97 -19.75 -10.06
N THR A 21 -40.58 -20.96 -10.46
CA THR A 21 -39.31 -21.56 -10.04
C THR A 21 -38.15 -21.17 -11.01
N ALA A 22 -38.43 -20.53 -12.12
CA ALA A 22 -37.40 -20.10 -13.10
C ALA A 22 -36.89 -18.67 -12.86
N CYS A 23 -37.45 -17.96 -11.86
CA CYS A 23 -36.97 -16.65 -11.41
C CYS A 23 -36.40 -16.70 -9.98
N ALA A 24 -35.90 -17.85 -9.54
CA ALA A 24 -34.83 -17.83 -8.55
C ALA A 24 -33.65 -17.20 -9.29
N GLY A 25 -33.54 -15.87 -9.16
CA GLY A 25 -32.41 -15.11 -9.68
C GLY A 25 -31.15 -15.89 -9.29
N LYS A 26 -30.28 -16.14 -10.27
CA LYS A 26 -28.88 -16.24 -9.96
C LYS A 26 -28.61 -15.00 -9.08
N ALA A 27 -28.50 -15.19 -7.76
CA ALA A 27 -27.61 -14.34 -7.02
C ALA A 27 -26.34 -14.39 -7.88
N THR A 28 -25.95 -13.29 -8.48
CA THR A 28 -24.57 -13.12 -8.91
C THR A 28 -23.80 -13.43 -7.64
N GLU A 29 -23.23 -14.64 -7.56
CA GLU A 29 -22.15 -14.90 -6.65
C GLU A 29 -21.17 -13.77 -7.00
N GLU A 30 -21.07 -12.79 -6.11
CA GLU A 30 -20.01 -11.81 -6.15
C GLU A 30 -18.76 -12.66 -6.19
N SER A 31 -18.04 -12.67 -7.32
CA SER A 31 -16.96 -13.62 -7.53
C SER A 31 -15.98 -13.38 -6.41
N ASP A 32 -15.72 -14.46 -5.65
CA ASP A 32 -14.67 -14.53 -4.64
C ASP A 32 -13.44 -13.77 -5.15
N SER A 33 -12.97 -12.78 -4.38
CA SER A 33 -11.91 -11.86 -4.83
C SER A 33 -10.62 -12.60 -5.19
N LEU A 34 -10.30 -13.67 -4.45
CA LEU A 34 -9.20 -14.57 -4.79
C LEU A 34 -9.45 -15.25 -6.14
N GLN A 35 -10.65 -15.80 -6.35
CA GLN A 35 -10.98 -16.48 -7.60
C GLN A 35 -10.91 -15.52 -8.80
N ARG A 36 -11.31 -14.25 -8.62
CA ARG A 36 -11.18 -13.20 -9.66
C ARG A 36 -9.73 -13.02 -10.10
N VAL A 37 -8.79 -12.97 -9.15
CA VAL A 37 -7.33 -12.86 -9.44
C VAL A 37 -6.83 -14.11 -10.15
N LEU A 38 -7.21 -15.30 -9.68
CA LEU A 38 -6.81 -16.58 -10.28
C LEU A 38 -7.35 -16.73 -11.72
N ASP A 39 -8.62 -16.37 -11.95
CA ASP A 39 -9.25 -16.43 -13.28
C ASP A 39 -8.65 -15.41 -14.25
N ALA A 40 -8.24 -14.23 -13.74
CA ALA A 40 -7.54 -13.22 -14.52
C ALA A 40 -6.09 -13.63 -14.85
N GLY A 41 -5.51 -14.60 -14.13
CA GLY A 41 -4.13 -15.04 -14.27
C GLY A 41 -3.10 -13.97 -13.87
N LYS A 42 -3.53 -12.92 -13.17
CA LYS A 42 -2.66 -11.83 -12.74
C LYS A 42 -3.13 -11.20 -11.42
N LEU A 43 -2.16 -10.77 -10.61
CA LEU A 43 -2.36 -9.93 -9.44
C LEU A 43 -1.94 -8.51 -9.79
N THR A 44 -2.90 -7.57 -9.81
CA THR A 44 -2.62 -6.16 -10.09
C THR A 44 -2.45 -5.41 -8.77
N VAL A 45 -1.25 -4.92 -8.51
CA VAL A 45 -0.95 -4.10 -7.32
C VAL A 45 -0.37 -2.75 -7.72
N VAL A 46 -0.44 -1.78 -6.80
CA VAL A 46 -0.02 -0.40 -7.08
C VAL A 46 0.91 0.12 -5.99
N GLY A 47 1.89 0.92 -6.39
CA GLY A 47 2.71 1.79 -5.56
C GLY A 47 2.83 3.18 -6.17
N SER A 48 3.61 4.07 -5.55
CA SER A 48 3.80 5.44 -6.07
C SER A 48 4.76 5.50 -7.27
N GLY A 49 5.71 4.57 -7.35
CA GLY A 49 6.78 4.60 -8.36
C GLY A 49 7.86 5.65 -8.12
N GLY A 50 7.78 6.37 -7.01
CA GLY A 50 8.75 7.42 -6.63
C GLY A 50 9.33 7.24 -5.22
N TYR A 51 9.41 6.02 -4.70
CA TYR A 51 9.75 5.71 -3.30
C TYR A 51 10.92 4.70 -3.19
N PRO A 52 12.15 5.08 -3.60
CA PRO A 52 13.31 4.19 -3.48
C PRO A 52 13.69 3.96 -2.00
N PRO A 53 14.11 2.74 -1.61
CA PRO A 53 14.33 1.55 -2.44
C PRO A 53 13.13 0.60 -2.53
N PHE A 54 11.94 1.04 -2.18
CA PHE A 54 10.74 0.19 -2.08
C PHE A 54 10.03 -0.02 -3.41
N ASN A 55 9.70 1.06 -4.13
CA ASN A 55 9.07 1.01 -5.45
C ASN A 55 9.42 2.27 -6.24
N TYR A 56 10.20 2.13 -7.30
CA TYR A 56 10.70 3.24 -8.11
C TYR A 56 11.05 2.79 -9.52
N PHE A 57 11.22 3.75 -10.44
CA PHE A 57 11.65 3.45 -11.80
C PHE A 57 13.18 3.35 -11.87
N ASP A 58 13.69 2.25 -12.45
CA ASP A 58 15.09 2.11 -12.80
C ASP A 58 15.46 2.94 -14.05
N GLU A 59 16.74 2.87 -14.47
CA GLU A 59 17.24 3.60 -15.65
C GLU A 59 16.59 3.14 -16.96
N ASP A 60 16.09 1.90 -17.01
CA ASP A 60 15.40 1.31 -18.16
C ASP A 60 13.89 1.62 -18.17
N GLY A 61 13.38 2.26 -17.13
CA GLY A 61 11.97 2.60 -16.95
C GLY A 61 11.10 1.47 -16.40
N ASN A 62 11.70 0.43 -15.83
CA ASN A 62 10.95 -0.62 -15.13
C ASN A 62 10.70 -0.22 -13.69
N VAL A 63 9.56 -0.61 -13.13
CA VAL A 63 9.32 -0.47 -11.70
C VAL A 63 10.03 -1.59 -10.96
N VAL A 64 10.91 -1.22 -10.03
CA VAL A 64 11.74 -2.11 -9.23
C VAL A 64 11.68 -1.71 -7.75
N GLY A 65 12.16 -2.58 -6.86
CA GLY A 65 12.26 -2.29 -5.45
C GLY A 65 11.77 -3.43 -4.56
N PHE A 66 11.93 -3.25 -3.26
CA PHE A 66 11.54 -4.23 -2.25
C PHE A 66 10.06 -4.64 -2.37
N ASP A 67 9.14 -3.66 -2.49
CA ASP A 67 7.71 -3.93 -2.66
C ASP A 67 7.43 -4.76 -3.92
N VAL A 68 8.13 -4.45 -5.02
CA VAL A 68 7.96 -5.15 -6.29
C VAL A 68 8.41 -6.61 -6.18
N ASP A 69 9.53 -6.88 -5.49
CA ASP A 69 10.03 -8.24 -5.30
C ASP A 69 9.14 -9.05 -4.35
N VAL A 70 8.63 -8.43 -3.27
CA VAL A 70 7.60 -9.05 -2.42
C VAL A 70 6.34 -9.37 -3.23
N GLY A 71 5.88 -8.44 -4.07
CA GLY A 71 4.72 -8.65 -4.95
C GLY A 71 4.93 -9.79 -5.94
N ARG A 72 6.13 -9.90 -6.52
CA ARG A 72 6.50 -10.95 -7.47
C ARG A 72 6.47 -12.33 -6.81
N GLU A 73 6.97 -12.43 -5.59
CA GLU A 73 6.93 -13.67 -4.84
C GLU A 73 5.49 -14.07 -4.46
N ILE A 74 4.67 -13.11 -4.01
CA ILE A 74 3.24 -13.34 -3.73
C ILE A 74 2.53 -13.85 -4.99
N ALA A 75 2.71 -13.20 -6.14
CA ALA A 75 2.10 -13.61 -7.40
C ALA A 75 2.57 -15.01 -7.83
N THR A 76 3.86 -15.31 -7.66
CA THR A 76 4.44 -16.63 -7.93
C THR A 76 3.76 -17.73 -7.10
N ARG A 77 3.57 -17.49 -5.80
CA ARG A 77 2.90 -18.44 -4.89
C ARG A 77 1.39 -18.58 -5.14
N LEU A 78 0.77 -17.53 -5.69
CA LEU A 78 -0.61 -17.60 -6.20
C LEU A 78 -0.71 -18.35 -7.52
N GLY A 79 0.39 -18.52 -8.27
CA GLY A 79 0.41 -19.12 -9.60
C GLY A 79 -0.10 -18.18 -10.70
N VAL A 80 0.07 -16.86 -10.51
CA VAL A 80 -0.35 -15.80 -11.44
C VAL A 80 0.82 -14.87 -11.78
N GLU A 81 0.64 -13.98 -12.75
CA GLU A 81 1.61 -12.94 -13.08
C GLU A 81 1.45 -11.72 -12.15
N LEU A 82 2.55 -11.03 -11.84
CA LEU A 82 2.50 -9.73 -11.19
C LEU A 82 2.28 -8.63 -12.23
N ASP A 83 1.25 -7.81 -12.02
CA ASP A 83 0.99 -6.56 -12.76
C ASP A 83 1.18 -5.39 -11.78
N TYR A 84 2.43 -4.89 -11.67
CA TYR A 84 2.76 -3.77 -10.78
C TYR A 84 2.56 -2.45 -11.53
N VAL A 85 1.56 -1.68 -11.12
CA VAL A 85 1.24 -0.38 -11.71
C VAL A 85 1.61 0.76 -10.76
N THR A 86 1.70 1.99 -11.28
CA THR A 86 2.01 3.17 -10.47
C THR A 86 0.93 4.23 -10.57
N SER A 87 0.73 4.99 -9.49
CA SER A 87 -0.20 6.12 -9.42
C SER A 87 0.26 7.11 -8.35
N ASP A 88 -0.21 8.35 -8.41
CA ASP A 88 0.05 9.33 -7.36
C ASP A 88 -0.39 8.81 -6.00
N TRP A 89 0.43 9.04 -4.98
CA TRP A 89 0.24 8.49 -3.63
C TRP A 89 -1.12 8.83 -3.02
N ASP A 90 -1.54 10.09 -3.12
CA ASP A 90 -2.79 10.59 -2.55
C ASP A 90 -4.06 9.96 -3.16
N GLY A 91 -3.94 9.37 -4.36
CA GLY A 91 -5.01 8.67 -5.07
C GLY A 91 -5.11 7.17 -4.81
N LEU A 92 -4.13 6.55 -4.12
CA LEU A 92 -4.01 5.08 -4.03
C LEU A 92 -5.23 4.44 -3.33
N ILE A 93 -5.63 4.94 -2.17
CA ILE A 93 -6.75 4.38 -1.40
C ILE A 93 -8.07 4.50 -2.18
N GLU A 94 -8.31 5.65 -2.81
CA GLU A 94 -9.52 5.83 -3.60
C GLU A 94 -9.53 4.91 -4.84
N GLY A 95 -8.38 4.70 -5.48
CA GLY A 95 -8.22 3.74 -6.56
C GLY A 95 -8.53 2.31 -6.14
N LEU A 96 -8.04 1.88 -4.96
CA LEU A 96 -8.32 0.56 -4.39
C LEU A 96 -9.81 0.37 -4.08
N ARG A 97 -10.44 1.36 -3.45
CA ARG A 97 -11.88 1.35 -3.15
C ARG A 97 -12.74 1.25 -4.42
N ASN A 98 -12.28 1.85 -5.51
CA ASN A 98 -12.91 1.75 -6.83
C ASN A 98 -12.48 0.51 -7.64
N LYS A 99 -11.78 -0.45 -7.01
CA LYS A 99 -11.36 -1.72 -7.60
C LYS A 99 -10.54 -1.57 -8.90
N ARG A 100 -9.70 -0.51 -8.99
CA ARG A 100 -8.78 -0.30 -10.12
C ARG A 100 -7.62 -1.27 -10.11
N TYR A 101 -7.30 -1.81 -8.95
CA TYR A 101 -6.24 -2.80 -8.68
C TYR A 101 -6.66 -3.64 -7.46
N ASP A 102 -6.00 -4.77 -7.27
CA ASP A 102 -6.35 -5.75 -6.25
C ASP A 102 -5.75 -5.40 -4.88
N GLY A 103 -4.65 -4.63 -4.85
CA GLY A 103 -4.00 -4.21 -3.62
C GLY A 103 -3.08 -3.01 -3.78
N ILE A 104 -2.81 -2.32 -2.67
CA ILE A 104 -1.73 -1.33 -2.58
C ILE A 104 -0.54 -2.01 -1.91
N LEU A 105 0.52 -2.24 -2.68
CA LEU A 105 1.81 -2.75 -2.22
C LEU A 105 2.85 -1.66 -2.49
N GLY A 106 2.86 -0.65 -1.63
CA GLY A 106 3.60 0.59 -1.81
C GLY A 106 4.06 1.18 -0.48
N SER A 107 4.52 0.34 0.44
CA SER A 107 5.05 0.78 1.73
C SER A 107 4.05 1.60 2.56
N MET A 108 2.76 1.18 2.53
CA MET A 108 1.70 1.90 3.21
C MET A 108 1.64 1.51 4.70
N ALA A 109 1.85 2.48 5.58
CA ALA A 109 1.70 2.30 7.03
C ALA A 109 0.26 1.97 7.41
N ILE A 110 0.10 0.98 8.27
CA ILE A 110 -1.19 0.64 8.89
C ILE A 110 -1.50 1.72 9.92
N THR A 111 -2.60 2.46 9.71
CA THR A 111 -3.10 3.47 10.67
C THR A 111 -4.58 3.26 10.92
N ASP A 112 -5.06 3.71 12.10
CA ASP A 112 -6.48 3.60 12.46
C ASP A 112 -7.38 4.28 11.42
N GLU A 113 -6.98 5.45 10.91
CA GLU A 113 -7.72 6.18 9.87
C GLU A 113 -7.85 5.36 8.58
N ARG A 114 -6.76 4.71 8.13
CA ARG A 114 -6.78 3.88 6.92
C ARG A 114 -7.59 2.61 7.10
N LEU A 115 -7.57 2.02 8.30
CA LEU A 115 -8.38 0.83 8.65
C LEU A 115 -9.89 1.10 8.61
N GLU A 116 -10.34 2.36 8.70
CA GLU A 116 -11.76 2.70 8.52
C GLU A 116 -12.24 2.46 7.08
N VAL A 117 -11.35 2.48 6.09
CA VAL A 117 -11.73 2.50 4.65
C VAL A 117 -11.11 1.39 3.81
N VAL A 118 -10.06 0.72 4.30
CA VAL A 118 -9.41 -0.44 3.67
C VAL A 118 -9.01 -1.48 4.72
N SER A 119 -8.82 -2.73 4.30
CA SER A 119 -8.22 -3.78 5.11
C SER A 119 -6.73 -3.85 4.86
N PHE A 120 -5.96 -4.34 5.83
CA PHE A 120 -4.53 -4.57 5.69
C PHE A 120 -4.15 -6.03 5.97
N THR A 121 -3.12 -6.49 5.28
CA THR A 121 -2.45 -7.73 5.65
C THR A 121 -1.74 -7.57 7.01
N THR A 122 -1.25 -8.69 7.55
CA THR A 122 -0.18 -8.64 8.56
C THR A 122 1.00 -7.82 8.00
N PRO A 123 1.71 -7.05 8.85
CA PRO A 123 2.82 -6.22 8.37
C PRO A 123 3.86 -7.06 7.64
N TYR A 124 4.33 -6.67 6.46
CA TYR A 124 5.40 -7.35 5.75
C TYR A 124 6.78 -6.78 6.06
N TYR A 125 6.85 -5.54 6.60
CA TYR A 125 8.07 -4.99 7.20
C TYR A 125 7.75 -3.89 8.22
N TYR A 126 8.80 -3.42 8.91
CA TYR A 126 8.74 -2.37 9.93
C TYR A 126 9.78 -1.29 9.64
N SER A 127 9.40 -0.03 9.87
CA SER A 127 10.28 1.12 9.76
C SER A 127 9.82 2.23 10.71
N GLY A 128 10.02 3.49 10.37
CA GLY A 128 9.52 4.60 11.18
C GLY A 128 9.73 5.97 10.57
N ALA A 129 8.89 6.90 11.00
CA ALA A 129 8.98 8.31 10.65
C ALA A 129 10.26 8.92 11.20
N GLN A 130 11.03 9.63 10.39
CA GLN A 130 12.31 10.24 10.75
C GLN A 130 12.40 11.67 10.24
N LEU A 131 12.89 12.56 11.11
CA LEU A 131 13.27 13.91 10.70
C LEU A 131 14.62 13.88 9.99
N VAL A 132 14.68 14.48 8.81
CA VAL A 132 15.87 14.74 8.00
C VAL A 132 16.09 16.23 7.94
N VAL A 133 17.30 16.68 8.13
CA VAL A 133 17.70 18.10 8.06
C VAL A 133 19.00 18.24 7.29
N ARG A 134 19.38 19.46 6.92
CA ARG A 134 20.72 19.68 6.38
C ARG A 134 21.77 19.59 7.50
N ALA A 135 22.90 18.98 7.20
CA ALA A 135 24.00 18.79 8.16
C ALA A 135 24.56 20.12 8.70
N ASP A 136 24.45 21.21 7.91
CA ASP A 136 24.90 22.55 8.29
C ASP A 136 23.82 23.37 9.04
N SER A 137 22.61 22.84 9.24
CA SER A 137 21.51 23.53 9.90
C SER A 137 21.72 23.75 11.39
N GLY A 138 22.54 22.93 12.04
CA GLY A 138 22.71 22.90 13.48
C GLY A 138 21.57 22.23 14.24
N ILE A 139 20.51 21.78 13.57
CA ILE A 139 19.36 21.08 14.17
C ILE A 139 19.75 19.63 14.46
N THR A 140 19.58 19.20 15.69
CA THR A 140 19.94 17.86 16.15
C THR A 140 18.79 17.09 16.77
N ASP A 141 17.71 17.81 17.13
CA ASP A 141 16.53 17.24 17.78
C ASP A 141 15.24 17.74 17.14
N PRO A 142 14.22 16.90 16.98
CA PRO A 142 12.95 17.31 16.39
C PRO A 142 12.24 18.47 17.09
N SER A 143 12.43 18.64 18.39
CA SER A 143 11.85 19.77 19.16
C SER A 143 12.36 21.15 18.68
N GLU A 144 13.47 21.21 17.98
CA GLU A 144 14.03 22.43 17.42
C GLU A 144 13.31 22.88 16.12
N MET A 145 12.30 22.11 15.67
CA MET A 145 11.51 22.43 14.46
C MET A 145 10.34 23.37 14.74
N GLU A 146 10.07 23.77 15.98
CA GLU A 146 9.01 24.75 16.29
C GLU A 146 9.19 26.05 15.47
N GLY A 147 8.15 26.42 14.72
CA GLY A 147 8.12 27.60 13.86
C GLY A 147 8.96 27.52 12.59
N LYS A 148 9.62 26.39 12.30
CA LYS A 148 10.35 26.10 11.06
C LYS A 148 9.45 25.41 10.05
N THR A 149 9.93 25.23 8.81
CA THR A 149 9.17 24.60 7.74
C THR A 149 9.62 23.17 7.55
N ILE A 150 8.67 22.22 7.68
CA ILE A 150 8.86 20.79 7.37
C ILE A 150 8.14 20.46 6.07
N GLY A 151 8.87 19.84 5.14
CA GLY A 151 8.30 19.23 3.94
C GLY A 151 7.83 17.80 4.20
N VAL A 152 6.69 17.45 3.63
CA VAL A 152 6.12 16.09 3.65
C VAL A 152 5.45 15.77 2.33
N THR A 153 5.32 14.50 1.98
CA THR A 153 4.54 14.07 0.83
C THR A 153 3.03 14.16 1.15
N THR A 154 2.27 14.74 0.24
CA THR A 154 0.81 14.93 0.37
C THR A 154 0.11 13.59 0.61
N GLY A 155 -0.84 13.55 1.56
CA GLY A 155 -1.63 12.34 1.88
C GLY A 155 -0.88 11.30 2.72
N THR A 156 0.35 11.60 3.19
CA THR A 156 1.06 10.77 4.15
C THR A 156 0.64 11.10 5.59
N ASN A 157 0.85 10.14 6.48
CA ASN A 157 0.68 10.33 7.92
C ASN A 157 1.79 11.18 8.57
N PHE A 158 2.84 11.53 7.81
CA PHE A 158 3.92 12.43 8.24
C PHE A 158 3.45 13.87 8.44
N VAL A 159 2.32 14.26 7.84
CA VAL A 159 1.68 15.57 8.09
C VAL A 159 1.40 15.76 9.58
N GLY A 160 0.80 14.76 10.23
CA GLY A 160 0.51 14.79 11.67
C GLY A 160 1.77 14.83 12.53
N ASP A 161 2.84 14.17 12.11
CA ASP A 161 4.15 14.21 12.82
C ASP A 161 4.73 15.64 12.76
N ALA A 162 4.68 16.31 11.59
CA ALA A 162 5.16 17.69 11.43
C ALA A 162 4.31 18.70 12.21
N GLU A 163 2.98 18.57 12.20
CA GLU A 163 2.07 19.39 13.00
C GLU A 163 2.32 19.21 14.51
N GLY A 164 2.59 17.97 14.93
CA GLY A 164 2.93 17.66 16.34
C GLY A 164 4.21 18.33 16.84
N LEU A 165 5.10 18.73 15.93
CA LEU A 165 6.30 19.52 16.23
C LEU A 165 6.06 21.04 16.19
N ASN A 166 4.83 21.51 16.01
CA ASN A 166 4.47 22.92 15.83
C ASN A 166 5.23 23.57 14.65
N ALA A 167 5.56 22.82 13.61
CA ALA A 167 6.21 23.29 12.40
C ALA A 167 5.18 23.77 11.37
N ALA A 168 5.60 24.68 10.49
CA ALA A 168 4.84 24.98 9.27
C ALA A 168 5.00 23.82 8.28
N VAL A 169 3.89 23.28 7.77
CA VAL A 169 3.91 22.13 6.85
C VAL A 169 3.88 22.59 5.40
N SER A 170 4.83 22.14 4.59
CA SER A 170 4.83 22.27 3.14
C SER A 170 4.63 20.92 2.50
N MET A 171 3.59 20.78 1.66
CA MET A 171 3.21 19.52 1.02
C MET A 171 3.78 19.44 -0.41
N TYR A 172 4.29 18.26 -0.77
CA TYR A 172 4.88 17.97 -2.07
C TYR A 172 4.27 16.71 -2.67
N GLN A 173 4.53 16.45 -3.95
CA GLN A 173 3.96 15.31 -4.65
C GLN A 173 4.60 13.98 -4.21
N ASP A 174 5.92 13.99 -3.96
CA ASP A 174 6.69 12.82 -3.59
C ASP A 174 7.90 13.17 -2.70
N ASP A 175 8.57 12.15 -2.17
CA ASP A 175 9.71 12.32 -1.27
C ASP A 175 10.94 12.87 -1.99
N ASN A 176 11.13 12.59 -3.29
CA ASN A 176 12.24 13.14 -4.05
C ASN A 176 12.12 14.66 -4.16
N ALA A 177 10.92 15.17 -4.48
CA ALA A 177 10.66 16.60 -4.53
C ALA A 177 10.89 17.26 -3.16
N THR A 178 10.43 16.62 -2.09
CA THR A 178 10.56 17.11 -0.71
C THR A 178 12.04 17.20 -0.30
N LEU A 179 12.82 16.13 -0.54
CA LEU A 179 14.24 16.06 -0.20
C LEU A 179 15.08 17.04 -1.05
N MET A 180 14.73 17.23 -2.33
CA MET A 180 15.39 18.25 -3.16
C MET A 180 15.16 19.66 -2.66
N GLU A 181 13.98 20.00 -2.14
CA GLU A 181 13.71 21.30 -1.54
C GLU A 181 14.52 21.52 -0.26
N LEU A 182 14.74 20.46 0.55
CA LEU A 182 15.60 20.49 1.71
C LEU A 182 17.08 20.70 1.31
N ILE A 183 17.59 19.95 0.34
CA ILE A 183 18.95 20.10 -0.21
C ILE A 183 19.17 21.53 -0.71
N ASN A 184 18.18 22.11 -1.40
CA ASN A 184 18.23 23.48 -1.91
C ASN A 184 18.05 24.55 -0.83
N GLY A 185 17.80 24.18 0.43
CA GLY A 185 17.64 25.10 1.56
C GLY A 185 16.36 25.93 1.52
N ARG A 186 15.31 25.44 0.86
CA ARG A 186 14.01 26.14 0.79
C ARG A 186 13.07 25.78 1.91
N ILE A 187 13.34 24.65 2.58
CA ILE A 187 12.68 24.20 3.80
C ILE A 187 13.74 23.79 4.83
N ASP A 188 13.35 23.69 6.09
CA ASP A 188 14.28 23.46 7.21
C ASP A 188 14.45 21.96 7.54
N GLY A 189 13.43 21.14 7.24
CA GLY A 189 13.44 19.71 7.49
C GLY A 189 12.45 18.96 6.59
N VAL A 190 12.60 17.64 6.56
CA VAL A 190 11.67 16.69 5.92
C VAL A 190 11.34 15.60 6.93
N ILE A 191 10.08 15.20 7.02
CA ILE A 191 9.71 13.94 7.68
C ILE A 191 9.33 12.93 6.60
N THR A 192 10.05 11.81 6.59
CA THR A 192 9.84 10.67 5.71
C THR A 192 10.20 9.37 6.43
N ASP A 193 10.07 8.24 5.75
CA ASP A 193 10.55 6.96 6.24
C ASP A 193 12.09 6.95 6.40
N ARG A 194 12.56 6.38 7.51
CA ARG A 194 13.99 6.33 7.83
C ARG A 194 14.82 5.65 6.74
N LEU A 195 14.31 4.55 6.15
CA LEU A 195 15.06 3.80 5.14
C LEU A 195 15.13 4.58 3.81
N VAL A 196 14.06 5.31 3.47
CA VAL A 196 14.05 6.26 2.35
C VAL A 196 15.06 7.38 2.58
N ALA A 197 15.06 7.96 3.78
CA ALA A 197 16.01 8.99 4.14
C ALA A 197 17.47 8.52 4.01
N VAL A 198 17.80 7.33 4.55
CA VAL A 198 19.15 6.75 4.46
C VAL A 198 19.55 6.48 3.02
N LYS A 199 18.64 5.96 2.20
CA LYS A 199 18.87 5.73 0.77
C LYS A 199 19.15 7.05 0.04
N ALA A 200 18.34 8.08 0.26
CA ALA A 200 18.50 9.39 -0.35
C ALA A 200 19.83 10.05 0.05
N MET A 201 20.23 9.95 1.32
CA MET A 201 21.52 10.46 1.80
C MET A 201 22.71 9.80 1.10
N SER A 202 22.59 8.52 0.71
CA SER A 202 23.69 7.79 0.06
C SER A 202 23.73 7.93 -1.46
N GLU A 203 22.60 8.14 -2.12
CA GLU A 203 22.51 8.02 -3.59
C GLU A 203 21.97 9.25 -4.29
N MET A 204 21.22 10.12 -3.59
CA MET A 204 20.67 11.32 -4.18
C MET A 204 21.77 12.38 -4.39
N SER A 205 21.72 13.10 -5.51
CA SER A 205 22.66 14.21 -5.74
C SER A 205 22.49 15.28 -4.67
N GLY A 206 23.54 15.54 -3.89
CA GLY A 206 23.52 16.42 -2.72
C GLY A 206 23.01 15.77 -1.43
N GLY A 207 22.71 14.48 -1.44
CA GLY A 207 22.27 13.73 -0.26
C GLY A 207 23.28 13.71 0.89
N ASP A 208 24.57 13.82 0.57
CA ASP A 208 25.67 13.97 1.53
C ASP A 208 25.59 15.25 2.38
N SER A 209 24.79 16.23 1.96
CA SER A 209 24.49 17.44 2.74
C SER A 209 23.39 17.22 3.79
N LEU A 210 22.75 16.05 3.81
CA LEU A 210 21.64 15.72 4.70
C LEU A 210 22.13 14.91 5.91
N THR A 211 21.37 14.96 6.99
CA THR A 211 21.57 14.15 8.19
C THR A 211 20.23 13.85 8.87
N LEU A 212 20.19 12.76 9.63
CA LEU A 212 19.04 12.46 10.47
C LEU A 212 19.11 13.27 11.77
N ALA A 213 18.00 13.86 12.20
CA ALA A 213 17.90 14.59 13.47
C ALA A 213 17.06 13.78 14.47
N GLY A 214 17.63 13.55 15.64
CA GLY A 214 17.02 12.77 16.73
C GLY A 214 16.82 11.29 16.41
N SER A 215 16.01 10.63 17.23
CA SER A 215 15.56 9.25 17.03
C SER A 215 14.34 9.18 16.10
N ILE A 216 13.93 7.95 15.77
CA ILE A 216 12.65 7.69 15.10
C ILE A 216 11.52 8.37 15.89
N LEU A 217 10.71 9.17 15.20
CA LEU A 217 9.57 9.89 15.78
C LEU A 217 8.44 8.92 16.16
N ARG A 218 8.19 7.95 15.27
CA ARG A 218 7.12 6.98 15.40
C ARG A 218 7.47 5.72 14.62
N LEU A 219 7.35 4.56 15.28
CA LEU A 219 7.49 3.27 14.62
C LEU A 219 6.27 2.99 13.74
N GLU A 220 6.49 2.38 12.59
CA GLU A 220 5.48 2.04 11.61
C GLU A 220 5.50 0.56 11.27
N SER A 221 4.30 0.02 11.03
CA SER A 221 4.09 -1.33 10.52
C SER A 221 3.51 -1.19 9.11
N MET A 222 4.21 -1.70 8.11
CA MET A 222 3.80 -1.57 6.71
C MET A 222 3.04 -2.80 6.26
N GLY A 223 1.80 -2.61 5.78
CA GLY A 223 0.92 -3.68 5.30
C GLY A 223 0.53 -3.48 3.85
N ILE A 224 0.09 -4.56 3.22
CA ILE A 224 -0.55 -4.50 1.90
C ILE A 224 -2.01 -4.14 2.13
N ALA A 225 -2.46 -3.01 1.57
CA ALA A 225 -3.86 -2.62 1.68
C ALA A 225 -4.70 -3.34 0.64
N ILE A 226 -5.84 -3.87 1.08
CA ILE A 226 -6.79 -4.64 0.28
C ILE A 226 -8.18 -4.02 0.46
N ASN A 227 -9.03 -4.06 -0.57
CA ASN A 227 -10.40 -3.58 -0.45
C ASN A 227 -11.12 -4.35 0.66
N GLN A 228 -11.93 -3.66 1.48
CA GLN A 228 -12.64 -4.27 2.62
C GLN A 228 -13.59 -5.40 2.22
N GLU A 229 -14.03 -5.45 0.96
CA GLU A 229 -14.90 -6.52 0.44
C GLU A 229 -14.11 -7.74 -0.07
N ASP A 230 -12.77 -7.67 -0.12
CA ASP A 230 -11.90 -8.69 -0.73
C ASP A 230 -11.27 -9.64 0.33
N ASP A 231 -12.10 -10.13 1.26
CA ASP A 231 -11.67 -10.95 2.41
C ASP A 231 -10.90 -12.22 2.01
N THR A 232 -11.28 -12.89 0.94
CA THR A 232 -10.64 -14.15 0.51
C THR A 232 -9.25 -13.91 -0.07
N LEU A 233 -9.05 -12.81 -0.80
CA LEU A 233 -7.75 -12.39 -1.28
C LEU A 233 -6.85 -11.97 -0.10
N LEU A 234 -7.38 -11.19 0.84
CA LEU A 234 -6.67 -10.78 2.06
C LEU A 234 -6.19 -12.00 2.86
N ALA A 235 -7.08 -12.97 3.08
CA ALA A 235 -6.74 -14.20 3.82
C ALA A 235 -5.62 -14.99 3.11
N LYS A 236 -5.69 -15.11 1.78
CA LYS A 236 -4.69 -15.84 1.00
C LYS A 236 -3.33 -15.13 0.98
N ILE A 237 -3.31 -13.81 0.85
CA ILE A 237 -2.05 -13.03 0.92
C ILE A 237 -1.43 -13.15 2.31
N ASN A 238 -2.23 -13.12 3.38
CA ASN A 238 -1.73 -13.33 4.74
C ASN A 238 -1.11 -14.72 4.94
N GLU A 239 -1.73 -15.78 4.41
CA GLU A 239 -1.16 -17.14 4.39
C GLU A 239 0.21 -17.13 3.69
N ILE A 240 0.29 -16.56 2.50
CA ILE A 240 1.54 -16.48 1.72
C ILE A 240 2.63 -15.70 2.48
N LEU A 241 2.29 -14.55 3.09
CA LEU A 241 3.24 -13.77 3.89
C LEU A 241 3.74 -14.56 5.12
N ALA A 242 2.87 -15.39 5.72
CA ALA A 242 3.27 -16.28 6.82
C ALA A 242 4.26 -17.36 6.33
N ASP A 243 3.96 -18.00 5.20
CA ASP A 243 4.85 -18.99 4.57
C ASP A 243 6.21 -18.36 4.18
N MET A 244 6.21 -17.14 3.62
CA MET A 244 7.44 -16.40 3.27
C MET A 244 8.30 -16.05 4.49
N ARG A 245 7.68 -15.86 5.65
CA ARG A 245 8.42 -15.69 6.92
C ARG A 245 8.98 -16.99 7.42
N GLU A 246 8.18 -18.07 7.39
CA GLU A 246 8.57 -19.37 7.91
C GLU A 246 9.74 -19.96 7.10
N ASP A 247 9.71 -19.84 5.78
CA ASP A 247 10.76 -20.37 4.90
C ASP A 247 11.96 -19.42 4.68
N GLY A 248 11.88 -18.18 5.21
CA GLY A 248 12.95 -17.19 5.16
C GLY A 248 12.97 -16.33 3.90
N THR A 249 12.12 -16.57 2.91
CA THR A 249 12.11 -15.82 1.64
C THR A 249 11.91 -14.32 1.85
N LEU A 250 11.04 -13.92 2.79
CA LEU A 250 10.80 -12.50 3.06
C LEU A 250 12.05 -11.81 3.63
N ALA A 251 12.79 -12.48 4.50
CA ALA A 251 14.06 -11.99 5.06
C ALA A 251 15.15 -11.92 3.98
N GLU A 252 15.23 -12.90 3.06
CA GLU A 252 16.17 -12.89 1.93
C GLU A 252 15.91 -11.71 0.98
N ILE A 253 14.63 -11.42 0.65
CA ILE A 253 14.27 -10.23 -0.15
C ILE A 253 14.69 -8.96 0.61
N SER A 254 14.43 -8.88 1.91
CA SER A 254 14.84 -7.76 2.75
C SER A 254 16.37 -7.56 2.74
N ASP A 255 17.13 -8.61 2.98
CA ASP A 255 18.60 -8.56 3.01
C ASP A 255 19.19 -8.08 1.67
N SER A 256 18.59 -8.50 0.56
CA SER A 256 19.02 -8.10 -0.79
C SER A 256 18.92 -6.59 -1.05
N TRP A 257 17.95 -5.92 -0.43
CA TRP A 257 17.70 -4.47 -0.62
C TRP A 257 18.35 -3.60 0.44
N PHE A 258 18.42 -4.09 1.69
CA PHE A 258 18.79 -3.28 2.86
C PHE A 258 20.08 -3.78 3.56
N GLY A 259 20.57 -4.98 3.22
CA GLY A 259 21.66 -5.62 3.95
C GLY A 259 21.29 -5.96 5.39
N ALA A 260 20.00 -6.04 5.69
CA ALA A 260 19.42 -6.33 6.99
C ALA A 260 17.98 -6.84 6.86
N ASP A 261 17.53 -7.60 7.85
CA ASP A 261 16.15 -8.05 7.95
C ASP A 261 15.27 -6.98 8.61
N ILE A 262 14.49 -6.23 7.81
CA ILE A 262 13.50 -5.25 8.28
C ILE A 262 12.11 -5.86 8.49
N THR A 263 11.94 -7.16 8.26
CA THR A 263 10.63 -7.85 8.33
C THR A 263 10.25 -8.27 9.75
N VAL A 264 11.18 -8.12 10.70
CA VAL A 264 11.02 -8.34 12.13
C VAL A 264 11.18 -7.02 12.91
N LYS A 265 10.58 -6.95 14.14
CA LYS A 265 10.69 -5.77 15.03
C LYS A 265 11.96 -5.77 15.82
#